data_8cc7346f70742a811021033a2cc56cfe
#
_entry.id   8cc7346f70742a811021033a2cc56cfe
#
_cell.length_a   1.000
_cell.length_b   1.000
_cell.length_c   1.000
_cell.angle_alpha   90.00
_cell.angle_beta   90.00
_cell.angle_gamma   90.00
#
_symmetry.space_group_name_H-M   'P 1'
#
loop_
_entity.id
_entity.type
_entity.pdbx_description
1 polymer ?
#
loop_
_entity_poly.entity_id
_entity_poly.type
_entity_poly.pdbx_seq_one_letter_code
_entity_poly.pdbx_strand_id
1 'polypeptide(L)'
;MVSTATWWLFLDNETLKPNYKYASFNSRSDKLSSKRALAYKPFRESRCLIPASAFIEGLGDKKTYHMIELEDSAIAFGGLFKEYLNKESGEVIYSVSIITLPPLSPQWDEIHPKSLPLMIDFEDEDLVSRWLDPSNQDVEQFEALLEPIVLKPMKITKIDKPSRWNPIAESFMIME
;
A
#
# COMPACT_ATOMS: atom_id res chain seq x y z
N MET A 1 -6.02 12.90 11.57
CA MET A 1 -4.65 13.51 11.61
C MET A 1 -3.95 13.21 10.29
N VAL A 2 -3.24 14.17 9.72
CA VAL A 2 -2.39 13.98 8.52
C VAL A 2 -0.93 14.22 8.95
N SER A 3 -0.03 13.33 8.54
CA SER A 3 1.39 13.41 8.88
C SER A 3 2.27 12.85 7.76
N THR A 4 3.52 13.26 7.72
CA THR A 4 4.54 12.61 6.88
C THR A 4 5.01 11.32 7.55
N ALA A 5 5.42 10.33 6.74
CA ALA A 5 5.89 9.06 7.25
C ALA A 5 7.00 8.48 6.37
N THR A 6 7.87 7.66 6.97
CA THR A 6 8.84 6.87 6.22
C THR A 6 8.15 5.63 5.66
N TRP A 7 8.27 5.39 4.36
CA TRP A 7 7.73 4.18 3.73
C TRP A 7 8.60 2.96 4.01
N TRP A 8 8.52 2.50 5.25
CA TRP A 8 9.18 1.31 5.80
C TRP A 8 8.66 1.07 7.21
N LEU A 9 7.79 0.10 7.43
CA LEU A 9 7.08 -0.07 8.71
C LEU A 9 8.02 -0.26 9.90
N PHE A 10 9.11 -1.01 9.72
CA PHE A 10 10.03 -1.35 10.80
C PHE A 10 11.32 -0.52 10.71
N LEU A 11 11.40 0.50 11.55
CA LEU A 11 12.60 1.32 11.70
C LEU A 11 13.48 0.76 12.83
N ASP A 12 14.75 1.06 12.78
CA ASP A 12 15.67 0.86 13.89
C ASP A 12 15.35 1.87 15.01
N ASN A 13 15.24 1.41 16.24
CA ASN A 13 14.81 2.24 17.36
C ASN A 13 15.85 3.30 17.82
N GLU A 14 17.10 3.14 17.43
CA GLU A 14 18.17 4.08 17.79
C GLU A 14 18.39 5.10 16.69
N THR A 15 18.49 4.62 15.46
CA THR A 15 18.81 5.47 14.30
C THR A 15 17.57 6.04 13.59
N LEU A 16 16.38 5.50 13.84
CA LEU A 16 15.10 5.83 13.19
C LEU A 16 15.14 5.67 11.66
N LYS A 17 16.09 4.87 11.16
CA LYS A 17 16.22 4.54 9.74
C LYS A 17 15.58 3.19 9.43
N PRO A 18 15.22 2.93 8.17
CA PRO A 18 14.72 1.63 7.75
C PRO A 18 15.61 0.48 8.22
N ASN A 19 15.01 -0.50 8.91
CA ASN A 19 15.73 -1.71 9.28
C ASN A 19 15.70 -2.70 8.12
N TYR A 20 16.75 -2.70 7.32
CA TYR A 20 16.85 -3.49 6.09
C TYR A 20 16.94 -5.01 6.30
N LYS A 21 16.97 -5.49 7.56
CA LYS A 21 16.79 -6.93 7.86
C LYS A 21 15.38 -7.42 7.52
N TYR A 22 14.43 -6.49 7.46
CA TYR A 22 13.01 -6.77 7.19
C TYR A 22 12.56 -5.91 6.01
N ALA A 23 12.11 -6.54 4.93
CA ALA A 23 11.50 -5.84 3.80
C ALA A 23 10.07 -5.40 4.16
N SER A 24 9.95 -4.38 5.03
CA SER A 24 8.70 -3.97 5.65
C SER A 24 8.04 -2.74 5.00
N PHE A 25 8.42 -2.39 3.78
CA PHE A 25 7.74 -1.38 2.98
C PHE A 25 6.35 -1.83 2.50
N ASN A 26 6.14 -3.15 2.37
CA ASN A 26 4.85 -3.77 2.10
C ASN A 26 4.49 -4.78 3.20
N SER A 27 3.19 -4.93 3.46
CA SER A 27 2.61 -5.91 4.38
C SER A 27 1.67 -6.84 3.61
N ARG A 28 2.05 -8.09 3.43
CA ARG A 28 1.25 -9.07 2.68
C ARG A 28 -0.03 -9.42 3.44
N SER A 29 -1.17 -9.44 2.73
CA SER A 29 -2.48 -9.76 3.31
C SER A 29 -2.52 -11.14 3.97
N ASP A 30 -1.87 -12.16 3.39
CA ASP A 30 -1.79 -13.52 3.93
C ASP A 30 -0.98 -13.64 5.25
N LYS A 31 -0.34 -12.56 5.71
CA LYS A 31 0.42 -12.50 6.96
C LYS A 31 -0.26 -11.69 8.06
N LEU A 32 -1.33 -10.94 7.75
CA LEU A 32 -1.97 -10.03 8.71
C LEU A 32 -2.59 -10.76 9.92
N SER A 33 -3.00 -12.02 9.76
CA SER A 33 -3.52 -12.86 10.83
C SER A 33 -2.44 -13.63 11.62
N SER A 34 -1.19 -13.63 11.15
CA SER A 34 -0.09 -14.31 11.82
C SER A 34 0.45 -13.51 13.00
N LYS A 35 0.29 -14.00 14.22
CA LYS A 35 0.77 -13.32 15.45
C LYS A 35 2.29 -13.03 15.46
N ARG A 36 3.07 -13.73 14.64
CA ARG A 36 4.51 -13.52 14.51
C ARG A 36 4.89 -12.47 13.46
N ALA A 37 3.93 -12.05 12.63
CA ALA A 37 4.18 -11.05 11.59
C ALA A 37 4.27 -9.65 12.18
N LEU A 38 5.15 -8.83 11.62
CA LEU A 38 5.31 -7.41 11.99
C LEU A 38 4.02 -6.61 11.80
N ALA A 39 3.20 -6.99 10.83
CA ALA A 39 1.94 -6.36 10.48
C ALA A 39 0.76 -6.77 11.39
N TYR A 40 0.88 -7.81 12.23
CA TYR A 40 -0.23 -8.35 13.02
C TYR A 40 -0.87 -7.29 13.93
N LYS A 41 -0.06 -6.65 14.78
CA LYS A 41 -0.53 -5.63 15.72
C LYS A 41 -0.95 -4.35 14.98
N PRO A 42 -0.14 -3.79 14.06
CA PRO A 42 -0.55 -2.63 13.28
C PRO A 42 -1.86 -2.80 12.52
N PHE A 43 -2.16 -3.98 11.98
CA PHE A 43 -3.43 -4.23 11.29
C PHE A 43 -4.65 -4.11 12.20
N ARG A 44 -4.49 -4.32 13.50
CA ARG A 44 -5.55 -4.17 14.51
C ARG A 44 -5.67 -2.77 15.08
N GLU A 45 -4.55 -2.07 15.22
CA GLU A 45 -4.49 -0.86 16.05
C GLU A 45 -4.03 0.39 15.30
N SER A 46 -3.43 0.23 14.11
CA SER A 46 -2.68 1.32 13.45
C SER A 46 -2.83 1.27 11.93
N ARG A 47 -4.09 1.22 11.46
CA ARG A 47 -4.42 1.32 10.03
C ARG A 47 -4.40 2.78 9.60
N CYS A 48 -4.01 3.01 8.34
CA CYS A 48 -4.00 4.34 7.74
C CYS A 48 -4.40 4.30 6.27
N LEU A 49 -4.61 5.47 5.69
CA LEU A 49 -4.73 5.67 4.25
C LEU A 49 -3.48 6.41 3.75
N ILE A 50 -2.93 5.97 2.64
CA ILE A 50 -1.77 6.58 1.99
C ILE A 50 -2.22 7.09 0.63
N PRO A 51 -2.38 8.43 0.46
CA PRO A 51 -2.86 9.00 -0.79
C PRO A 51 -1.77 8.99 -1.87
N ALA A 52 -2.17 8.73 -3.11
CA ALA A 52 -1.32 8.84 -4.29
C ALA A 52 -2.15 9.26 -5.51
N SER A 53 -1.49 9.87 -6.50
CA SER A 53 -2.09 10.13 -7.81
C SER A 53 -1.86 8.96 -8.78
N ALA A 54 -0.76 8.24 -8.62
CA ALA A 54 -0.37 7.09 -9.41
C ALA A 54 0.62 6.22 -8.65
N PHE A 55 0.85 5.01 -9.13
CA PHE A 55 1.95 4.18 -8.66
C PHE A 55 2.62 3.45 -9.83
N ILE A 56 3.81 2.94 -9.59
CA ILE A 56 4.59 2.26 -10.62
C ILE A 56 4.85 0.84 -10.18
N GLU A 57 4.57 -0.09 -11.08
CA GLU A 57 4.88 -1.50 -10.93
C GLU A 57 5.82 -1.99 -12.02
N GLY A 58 6.66 -2.93 -11.66
CA GLY A 58 7.58 -3.59 -12.58
C GLY A 58 7.27 -5.06 -12.73
N LEU A 59 7.38 -5.57 -13.96
CA LEU A 59 7.17 -6.99 -14.29
C LEU A 59 8.17 -7.93 -13.58
N GLY A 60 9.29 -7.37 -13.11
CA GLY A 60 10.36 -8.13 -12.45
C GLY A 60 11.54 -8.47 -13.38
N ASP A 61 11.44 -8.16 -14.65
CA ASP A 61 12.47 -8.32 -15.67
C ASP A 61 13.52 -7.19 -15.68
N LYS A 62 13.35 -6.18 -14.82
CA LYS A 62 14.15 -4.94 -14.70
C LYS A 62 14.12 -4.05 -15.95
N LYS A 63 13.15 -4.25 -16.84
CA LYS A 63 13.01 -3.52 -18.11
C LYS A 63 11.59 -3.02 -18.34
N THR A 64 10.59 -3.76 -17.90
CA THR A 64 9.18 -3.45 -18.14
C THR A 64 8.58 -2.83 -16.89
N TYR A 65 8.10 -1.60 -17.04
CA TYR A 65 7.46 -0.82 -15.97
C TYR A 65 6.15 -0.22 -16.47
N HIS A 66 5.19 -0.17 -15.58
CA HIS A 66 3.89 0.42 -15.84
C HIS A 66 3.57 1.45 -14.76
N MET A 67 3.04 2.59 -15.19
CA MET A 67 2.38 3.55 -14.33
C MET A 67 0.89 3.25 -14.30
N ILE A 68 0.33 3.21 -13.13
CA ILE A 68 -1.07 2.89 -12.87
C ILE A 68 -1.74 4.09 -12.23
N GLU A 69 -2.85 4.53 -12.83
CA GLU A 69 -3.71 5.61 -12.36
C GLU A 69 -5.14 5.07 -12.24
N LEU A 70 -5.94 5.59 -11.31
CA LEU A 70 -7.38 5.37 -11.35
C LEU A 70 -8.02 6.42 -12.26
N GLU A 71 -9.06 6.02 -13.01
CA GLU A 71 -9.80 6.94 -13.85
C GLU A 71 -10.60 7.90 -12.96
N ASP A 72 -10.43 9.20 -13.20
CA ASP A 72 -11.11 10.30 -12.51
C ASP A 72 -11.07 10.25 -10.97
N SER A 73 -10.06 9.60 -10.40
CA SER A 73 -9.94 9.44 -8.94
C SER A 73 -8.49 9.45 -8.47
N ALA A 74 -8.28 9.92 -7.24
CA ALA A 74 -7.05 9.65 -6.53
C ALA A 74 -7.04 8.21 -5.99
N ILE A 75 -5.86 7.71 -5.62
CA ILE A 75 -5.67 6.42 -4.98
C ILE A 75 -5.57 6.65 -3.47
N ALA A 76 -6.27 5.83 -2.70
CA ALA A 76 -6.05 5.71 -1.26
C ALA A 76 -5.59 4.28 -0.97
N PHE A 77 -4.29 4.07 -0.75
CA PHE A 77 -3.82 2.75 -0.34
C PHE A 77 -4.20 2.45 1.10
N GLY A 78 -4.70 1.24 1.34
CA GLY A 78 -4.82 0.69 2.68
C GLY A 78 -3.42 0.38 3.23
N GLY A 79 -3.08 1.06 4.31
CA GLY A 79 -1.76 0.97 4.91
C GLY A 79 -1.79 0.72 6.41
N LEU A 80 -0.61 0.45 6.93
CA LEU A 80 -0.34 0.27 8.36
C LEU A 80 0.73 1.27 8.77
N PHE A 81 0.66 1.75 10.02
CA PHE A 81 1.69 2.66 10.53
C PHE A 81 2.23 2.23 11.89
N LYS A 82 3.38 2.78 12.23
CA LYS A 82 3.96 2.72 13.58
C LYS A 82 4.49 4.10 13.97
N GLU A 83 4.48 4.34 15.26
CA GLU A 83 5.07 5.51 15.90
C GLU A 83 6.41 5.17 16.52
N TYR A 84 7.37 6.06 16.35
CA TYR A 84 8.69 5.99 16.95
C TYR A 84 9.00 7.32 17.62
N LEU A 85 9.55 7.28 18.82
CA LEU A 85 9.97 8.49 19.52
C LEU A 85 11.44 8.77 19.23
N ASN A 86 11.71 9.94 18.67
CA ASN A 86 13.06 10.46 18.63
C ASN A 86 13.45 10.93 20.05
N LYS A 87 14.35 10.19 20.68
CA LYS A 87 14.75 10.45 22.09
C LYS A 87 15.53 11.76 22.27
N GLU A 88 16.16 12.24 21.20
CA GLU A 88 16.94 13.48 21.22
C GLU A 88 16.07 14.72 21.07
N SER A 89 15.13 14.71 20.13
CA SER A 89 14.24 15.84 19.86
C SER A 89 12.90 15.78 20.58
N GLY A 90 12.48 14.60 21.05
CA GLY A 90 11.14 14.37 21.58
C GLY A 90 10.05 14.25 20.51
N GLU A 91 10.40 14.29 19.23
CA GLU A 91 9.45 14.21 18.12
C GLU A 91 8.96 12.78 17.90
N VAL A 92 7.68 12.67 17.52
CA VAL A 92 7.10 11.41 17.04
C VAL A 92 7.38 11.28 15.54
N ILE A 93 8.04 10.19 15.16
CA ILE A 93 8.29 9.82 13.77
C ILE A 93 7.33 8.72 13.37
N TYR A 94 6.68 8.88 12.23
CA TYR A 94 5.78 7.88 11.67
C TYR A 94 6.47 7.05 10.60
N SER A 95 6.15 5.78 10.56
CA SER A 95 6.52 4.86 9.50
C SER A 95 5.28 4.16 8.96
N VAL A 96 5.29 3.79 7.68
CA VAL A 96 4.14 3.15 7.02
C VAL A 96 4.55 1.97 6.16
N SER A 97 3.62 1.04 5.96
CA SER A 97 3.69 0.05 4.88
C SER A 97 2.35 -0.02 4.15
N ILE A 98 2.39 -0.36 2.86
CA ILE A 98 1.19 -0.61 2.06
C ILE A 98 0.82 -2.09 2.22
N ILE A 99 -0.46 -2.38 2.42
CA ILE A 99 -0.95 -3.76 2.38
C ILE A 99 -0.98 -4.21 0.92
N THR A 100 -0.48 -5.42 0.65
CA THR A 100 -0.50 -6.02 -0.68
C THR A 100 -1.35 -7.28 -0.69
N LEU A 101 -2.15 -7.42 -1.74
CA LEU A 101 -3.06 -8.51 -2.04
C LEU A 101 -2.41 -9.49 -3.03
N PRO A 102 -2.95 -10.70 -3.23
CA PRO A 102 -2.62 -11.51 -4.38
C PRO A 102 -2.80 -10.73 -5.70
N PRO A 103 -2.13 -11.10 -6.79
CA PRO A 103 -2.29 -10.42 -8.07
C PRO A 103 -3.69 -10.66 -8.66
N LEU A 104 -4.15 -9.72 -9.47
CA LEU A 104 -5.41 -9.78 -10.19
C LEU A 104 -5.20 -10.55 -11.52
N SER A 105 -5.01 -11.86 -11.45
CA SER A 105 -4.79 -12.70 -12.65
C SER A 105 -6.11 -12.94 -13.40
N PRO A 106 -6.07 -13.00 -14.76
CA PRO A 106 -4.88 -12.86 -15.61
C PRO A 106 -4.53 -11.40 -15.98
N GLN A 107 -5.38 -10.41 -15.66
CA GLN A 107 -5.22 -9.02 -16.12
C GLN A 107 -3.94 -8.36 -15.65
N TRP A 108 -3.43 -8.80 -14.49
CA TRP A 108 -2.25 -8.22 -13.83
C TRP A 108 -0.93 -8.93 -14.15
N ASP A 109 -0.97 -10.07 -14.83
CA ASP A 109 0.18 -10.96 -15.00
C ASP A 109 1.32 -10.30 -15.80
N GLU A 110 1.00 -9.42 -16.76
CA GLU A 110 1.99 -8.69 -17.56
C GLU A 110 2.41 -7.33 -16.95
N ILE A 111 1.82 -6.95 -15.82
CA ILE A 111 2.13 -5.71 -15.11
C ILE A 111 3.00 -6.01 -13.90
N HIS A 112 2.48 -6.80 -12.97
CA HIS A 112 3.18 -7.23 -11.76
C HIS A 112 2.60 -8.55 -11.21
N PRO A 113 3.12 -9.72 -11.61
CA PRO A 113 2.50 -11.02 -11.30
C PRO A 113 2.59 -11.45 -9.84
N LYS A 114 3.13 -10.61 -8.94
CA LYS A 114 3.37 -10.98 -7.55
C LYS A 114 2.31 -10.47 -6.58
N SER A 115 1.78 -9.29 -6.81
CA SER A 115 0.85 -8.63 -5.88
C SER A 115 0.14 -7.43 -6.51
N LEU A 116 -0.94 -7.02 -5.85
CA LEU A 116 -1.67 -5.78 -6.10
C LEU A 116 -1.70 -4.99 -4.79
N PRO A 117 -1.45 -3.67 -4.75
CA PRO A 117 -1.65 -2.91 -3.53
C PRO A 117 -3.14 -2.83 -3.16
N LEU A 118 -3.45 -2.94 -1.86
CA LEU A 118 -4.79 -2.72 -1.36
C LEU A 118 -5.18 -1.26 -1.58
N MET A 119 -6.28 -1.03 -2.30
CA MET A 119 -6.91 0.27 -2.46
C MET A 119 -8.22 0.31 -1.68
N ILE A 120 -8.46 1.41 -0.97
CA ILE A 120 -9.67 1.65 -0.18
C ILE A 120 -10.52 2.67 -0.93
N ASP A 121 -11.80 2.40 -1.07
CA ASP A 121 -12.75 3.39 -1.57
C ASP A 121 -12.92 4.50 -0.51
N PHE A 122 -12.25 5.63 -0.75
CA PHE A 122 -12.32 6.76 0.19
C PHE A 122 -13.63 7.56 0.07
N GLU A 123 -14.47 7.26 -0.91
CA GLU A 123 -15.83 7.82 -1.04
C GLU A 123 -16.83 7.07 -0.14
N ASP A 124 -16.52 5.85 0.28
CA ASP A 124 -17.24 5.14 1.32
C ASP A 124 -16.82 5.65 2.72
N GLU A 125 -17.49 6.71 3.18
CA GLU A 125 -17.20 7.36 4.47
C GLU A 125 -17.33 6.41 5.66
N ASP A 126 -18.27 5.45 5.61
CA ASP A 126 -18.45 4.46 6.67
C ASP A 126 -17.27 3.48 6.73
N LEU A 127 -16.84 2.97 5.58
CA LEU A 127 -15.65 2.14 5.48
C LEU A 127 -14.40 2.89 5.98
N VAL A 128 -14.20 4.12 5.53
CA VAL A 128 -13.05 4.96 5.95
C VAL A 128 -13.07 5.18 7.45
N SER A 129 -14.24 5.51 8.03
CA SER A 129 -14.39 5.70 9.47
C SER A 129 -14.00 4.45 10.25
N ARG A 130 -14.53 3.27 9.87
CA ARG A 130 -14.21 1.99 10.52
C ARG A 130 -12.75 1.58 10.31
N TRP A 131 -12.18 1.85 9.12
CA TRP A 131 -10.79 1.54 8.82
C TRP A 131 -9.82 2.34 9.69
N LEU A 132 -10.08 3.64 9.86
CA LEU A 132 -9.21 4.57 10.60
C LEU A 132 -9.42 4.56 12.11
N ASP A 133 -10.45 3.88 12.63
CA ASP A 133 -10.72 3.79 14.07
C ASP A 133 -9.72 2.84 14.76
N PRO A 134 -8.80 3.35 15.60
CA PRO A 134 -7.85 2.51 16.33
C PRO A 134 -8.49 1.65 17.43
N SER A 135 -9.69 2.00 17.87
CA SER A 135 -10.45 1.22 18.85
C SER A 135 -11.14 0.02 18.23
N ASN A 136 -11.35 0.05 16.92
CA ASN A 136 -11.97 -1.03 16.17
C ASN A 136 -10.95 -2.13 15.86
N GLN A 137 -10.83 -3.10 16.76
CA GLN A 137 -9.90 -4.23 16.63
C GLN A 137 -10.53 -5.46 15.95
N ASP A 138 -11.80 -5.39 15.57
CA ASP A 138 -12.48 -6.42 14.78
C ASP A 138 -12.02 -6.32 13.32
N VAL A 139 -10.99 -7.08 13.00
CA VAL A 139 -10.41 -7.10 11.65
C VAL A 139 -11.13 -8.04 10.68
N GLU A 140 -12.01 -8.92 11.18
CA GLU A 140 -12.78 -9.85 10.35
C GLU A 140 -13.69 -9.09 9.39
N GLN A 141 -14.22 -7.94 9.78
CA GLN A 141 -15.02 -7.06 8.92
C GLN A 141 -14.26 -6.54 7.69
N PHE A 142 -12.94 -6.63 7.66
CA PHE A 142 -12.10 -6.18 6.55
C PHE A 142 -11.62 -7.33 5.65
N GLU A 143 -11.99 -8.58 5.92
CA GLU A 143 -11.56 -9.74 5.13
C GLU A 143 -11.94 -9.62 3.65
N ALA A 144 -13.13 -9.10 3.35
CA ALA A 144 -13.56 -8.88 1.98
C ALA A 144 -12.68 -7.89 1.21
N LEU A 145 -12.04 -6.94 1.89
CA LEU A 145 -11.10 -5.99 1.28
C LEU A 145 -9.77 -6.64 0.90
N LEU A 146 -9.45 -7.80 1.48
CA LEU A 146 -8.19 -8.50 1.24
C LEU A 146 -8.22 -9.40 0.00
N GLU A 147 -9.37 -9.46 -0.68
CA GLU A 147 -9.49 -10.11 -1.98
C GLU A 147 -9.14 -9.11 -3.10
N PRO A 148 -8.39 -9.55 -4.13
CA PRO A 148 -8.03 -8.67 -5.23
C PRO A 148 -9.23 -8.35 -6.11
N ILE A 149 -9.56 -7.07 -6.22
CA ILE A 149 -10.64 -6.55 -7.08
C ILE A 149 -10.17 -5.33 -7.86
N VAL A 150 -10.82 -5.04 -8.96
CA VAL A 150 -10.74 -3.75 -9.64
C VAL A 150 -11.71 -2.80 -8.96
N LEU A 151 -11.22 -1.97 -8.05
CA LEU A 151 -12.05 -1.03 -7.29
C LEU A 151 -12.68 0.06 -8.18
N LYS A 152 -11.89 0.59 -9.10
CA LYS A 152 -12.27 1.57 -10.13
C LYS A 152 -11.47 1.28 -11.39
N PRO A 153 -11.91 1.70 -12.58
CA PRO A 153 -11.14 1.52 -13.80
C PRO A 153 -9.70 2.01 -13.64
N MET A 154 -8.73 1.18 -14.00
CA MET A 154 -7.31 1.48 -13.92
C MET A 154 -6.74 1.76 -15.31
N LYS A 155 -6.16 2.94 -15.48
CA LYS A 155 -5.39 3.30 -16.66
C LYS A 155 -3.96 2.82 -16.49
N ILE A 156 -3.52 1.96 -17.38
CA ILE A 156 -2.19 1.36 -17.38
C ILE A 156 -1.37 1.97 -18.50
N THR A 157 -0.27 2.59 -18.15
CA THR A 157 0.64 3.22 -19.13
C THR A 157 2.03 2.60 -19.02
N LYS A 158 2.50 1.96 -20.08
CA LYS A 158 3.88 1.46 -20.14
C LYS A 158 4.85 2.63 -20.21
N ILE A 159 5.86 2.65 -19.34
CA ILE A 159 6.83 3.73 -19.19
C ILE A 159 8.26 3.24 -19.42
N ASP A 160 9.16 4.18 -19.75
CA ASP A 160 10.56 3.91 -19.99
C ASP A 160 11.30 3.43 -18.74
N LYS A 161 11.09 4.12 -17.61
CA LYS A 161 11.65 3.75 -16.32
C LYS A 161 10.99 4.52 -15.16
N PRO A 162 11.05 3.97 -13.93
CA PRO A 162 10.41 4.58 -12.75
C PRO A 162 10.86 6.02 -12.45
N SER A 163 12.07 6.41 -12.84
CA SER A 163 12.62 7.74 -12.55
C SER A 163 12.21 8.83 -13.54
N ARG A 164 11.56 8.49 -14.67
CA ARG A 164 11.19 9.48 -15.72
C ARG A 164 9.72 9.48 -16.07
N TRP A 165 9.04 8.31 -15.99
CA TRP A 165 7.60 8.13 -16.30
C TRP A 165 7.20 8.48 -17.74
N ASN A 166 8.13 8.52 -18.67
CA ASN A 166 7.79 8.81 -20.07
C ASN A 166 7.02 7.64 -20.67
N PRO A 167 5.81 7.86 -21.19
CA PRO A 167 5.07 6.83 -21.91
C PRO A 167 5.85 6.33 -23.12
N ILE A 168 5.90 5.02 -23.30
CA ILE A 168 6.55 4.37 -24.47
C ILE A 168 5.59 3.49 -25.27
N ALA A 169 4.32 3.45 -24.88
CA ALA A 169 3.23 2.79 -25.59
C ALA A 169 1.92 3.50 -25.29
N GLU A 170 0.87 3.18 -26.06
CA GLU A 170 -0.50 3.60 -25.76
C GLU A 170 -0.96 3.00 -24.44
N SER A 171 -1.73 3.78 -23.67
CA SER A 171 -2.34 3.31 -22.43
C SER A 171 -3.52 2.40 -22.73
N PHE A 172 -3.76 1.45 -21.84
CA PHE A 172 -4.97 0.61 -21.87
C PHE A 172 -5.69 0.65 -20.52
N MET A 173 -6.94 0.20 -20.51
CA MET A 173 -7.75 0.19 -19.30
C MET A 173 -7.93 -1.25 -18.79
N ILE A 174 -7.85 -1.42 -17.47
CA ILE A 174 -8.39 -2.59 -16.80
C ILE A 174 -9.71 -2.16 -16.16
N MET A 175 -10.78 -2.81 -16.58
CA MET A 175 -12.14 -2.60 -16.12
C MET A 175 -12.56 -3.75 -15.19
N GLU A 176 -13.67 -3.58 -14.48
CA GLU A 176 -14.30 -4.65 -13.69
C GLU A 176 -14.59 -5.91 -14.53
#